data_33f0aaf78c75908705de42c3ef6ea492
#
_entry.id   33f0aaf78c75908705de42c3ef6ea492
#
_cell.length_a   1.000
_cell.length_b   1.000
_cell.length_c   1.000
_cell.angle_alpha   90.00
_cell.angle_beta   90.00
_cell.angle_gamma   90.00
#
_symmetry.space_group_name_H-M   'P 1'
#
loop_
_entity.id
_entity.type
_entity.pdbx_description
1 polymer ?
#
loop_
_entity_poly.entity_id
_entity_poly.type
_entity_poly.pdbx_seq_one_letter_code
_entity_poly.pdbx_strand_id
1 'polypeptide(L)'
;MNRLDIQYGTSFFYPISSVGAHVSACPNHQTGRSVPLSTRADVALAGSFGYELDLRLLSDEEKAQVKEQIKEFHDYYDLTHEGDYYRLTERDNTSFTAWEFVAKNKERALVEVVKKDAWGNPLPVHVAIKGLEDNSMYVCSLNGIKRSGKTWNHAGITLPKFLSA
;
A
#
# COMPACT_ATOMS: atom_id res chain seq x y z
N MET A 1 -10.38 6.33 -15.35
CA MET A 1 -10.09 5.05 -14.70
C MET A 1 -8.89 5.23 -13.77
N ASN A 2 -8.99 4.82 -12.54
CA ASN A 2 -7.95 5.03 -11.53
C ASN A 2 -6.93 3.88 -11.63
N ARG A 3 -5.61 4.18 -11.67
CA ARG A 3 -4.55 3.17 -11.67
C ARG A 3 -4.72 2.14 -10.54
N LEU A 4 -5.10 2.60 -9.35
CA LEU A 4 -5.38 1.75 -8.20
C LEU A 4 -6.43 0.68 -8.52
N ASP A 5 -7.53 1.04 -9.21
CA ASP A 5 -8.59 0.10 -9.55
C ASP A 5 -8.14 -0.91 -10.60
N ILE A 6 -7.27 -0.49 -11.55
CA ILE A 6 -6.66 -1.38 -12.53
C ILE A 6 -5.75 -2.39 -11.84
N GLN A 7 -4.80 -1.89 -11.02
CA GLN A 7 -3.83 -2.72 -10.33
C GLN A 7 -4.53 -3.73 -9.40
N TYR A 8 -5.44 -3.25 -8.56
CA TYR A 8 -6.20 -4.10 -7.66
C TYR A 8 -7.09 -5.10 -8.42
N GLY A 9 -7.77 -4.66 -9.48
CA GLY A 9 -8.58 -5.53 -10.34
C GLY A 9 -7.75 -6.60 -11.04
N THR A 10 -6.56 -6.27 -11.52
CA THR A 10 -5.63 -7.22 -12.18
C THR A 10 -5.19 -8.32 -11.22
N SER A 11 -5.03 -8.01 -9.93
CA SER A 11 -4.62 -8.99 -8.91
C SER A 11 -5.61 -10.15 -8.71
N PHE A 12 -6.83 -10.06 -9.25
CA PHE A 12 -7.78 -11.19 -9.22
C PHE A 12 -7.47 -12.29 -10.23
N PHE A 13 -6.67 -11.98 -11.24
CA PHE A 13 -6.36 -12.88 -12.36
C PHE A 13 -4.87 -13.20 -12.49
N TYR A 14 -4.01 -12.28 -12.05
CA TYR A 14 -2.56 -12.38 -12.18
C TYR A 14 -1.87 -12.08 -10.85
N PRO A 15 -0.69 -12.66 -10.59
CA PRO A 15 0.13 -12.29 -9.45
C PRO A 15 0.40 -10.78 -9.43
N ILE A 16 0.25 -10.15 -8.28
CA ILE A 16 0.44 -8.69 -8.17
C ILE A 16 1.86 -8.27 -8.56
N SER A 17 2.86 -9.10 -8.30
CA SER A 17 4.26 -8.88 -8.68
C SER A 17 4.47 -8.78 -10.20
N SER A 18 3.54 -9.29 -11.02
CA SER A 18 3.59 -9.18 -12.50
C SER A 18 2.95 -7.88 -13.02
N VAL A 19 2.31 -7.11 -12.16
CA VAL A 19 1.66 -5.85 -12.55
C VAL A 19 2.71 -4.75 -12.69
N GLY A 20 2.81 -4.16 -13.89
CA GLY A 20 3.62 -2.97 -14.12
C GLY A 20 3.10 -1.80 -13.27
N ALA A 21 3.80 -1.49 -12.19
CA ALA A 21 3.47 -0.39 -11.31
C ALA A 21 4.61 0.64 -11.31
N HIS A 22 4.28 1.90 -11.58
CA HIS A 22 5.28 2.95 -11.64
C HIS A 22 4.75 4.29 -11.15
N VAL A 23 5.65 5.11 -10.63
CA VAL A 23 5.41 6.49 -10.24
C VAL A 23 5.47 7.35 -11.48
N SER A 24 4.29 7.81 -11.95
CA SER A 24 4.17 8.64 -13.16
C SER A 24 4.38 10.12 -12.86
N ALA A 25 4.57 10.92 -13.92
CA ALA A 25 4.59 12.38 -13.85
C ALA A 25 3.31 12.96 -13.21
N CYS A 26 3.45 14.08 -12.53
CA CYS A 26 2.38 14.81 -11.87
C CYS A 26 2.46 16.30 -12.29
N PRO A 27 1.34 16.94 -12.64
CA PRO A 27 -0.03 16.41 -12.74
C PRO A 27 -0.19 15.35 -13.84
N ASN A 28 -1.20 14.47 -13.70
CA ASN A 28 -1.49 13.47 -14.73
C ASN A 28 -1.91 14.16 -16.04
N HIS A 29 -1.26 13.82 -17.16
CA HIS A 29 -1.45 14.49 -18.46
C HIS A 29 -2.85 14.31 -19.06
N GLN A 30 -3.60 13.25 -18.68
CA GLN A 30 -4.94 13.00 -19.20
C GLN A 30 -6.04 13.65 -18.37
N THR A 31 -5.85 13.72 -17.05
CA THR A 31 -6.91 14.14 -16.11
C THR A 31 -6.62 15.45 -15.39
N GLY A 32 -5.40 15.96 -15.48
CA GLY A 32 -4.91 17.10 -14.71
C GLY A 32 -4.81 16.86 -13.18
N ARG A 33 -5.08 15.63 -12.73
CA ARG A 33 -5.10 15.30 -11.31
C ARG A 33 -3.69 15.30 -10.74
N SER A 34 -3.55 15.94 -9.58
CA SER A 34 -2.31 15.91 -8.78
C SER A 34 -2.50 14.97 -7.58
N VAL A 35 -1.47 14.16 -7.32
CA VAL A 35 -1.40 13.22 -6.20
C VAL A 35 0.00 13.32 -5.60
N PRO A 36 0.16 13.36 -4.27
CA PRO A 36 1.47 13.41 -3.62
C PRO A 36 2.43 12.31 -4.12
N LEU A 37 3.72 12.61 -4.15
CA LEU A 37 4.75 11.67 -4.58
C LEU A 37 4.77 10.43 -3.69
N SER A 38 4.59 10.58 -2.36
CA SER A 38 4.46 9.49 -1.40
C SER A 38 3.35 8.53 -1.78
N THR A 39 2.11 9.03 -1.92
CA THR A 39 0.95 8.17 -2.26
C THR A 39 1.13 7.44 -3.60
N ARG A 40 1.80 8.08 -4.59
CA ARG A 40 2.07 7.43 -5.88
C ARG A 40 3.06 6.28 -5.73
N ALA A 41 4.05 6.43 -4.86
CA ALA A 41 5.05 5.39 -4.56
C ALA A 41 4.43 4.25 -3.75
N ASP A 42 3.63 4.55 -2.72
CA ASP A 42 2.94 3.53 -1.91
C ASP A 42 2.10 2.61 -2.81
N VAL A 43 1.31 3.18 -3.73
CA VAL A 43 0.52 2.37 -4.68
C VAL A 43 1.41 1.56 -5.63
N ALA A 44 2.57 2.10 -6.05
CA ALA A 44 3.48 1.41 -6.95
C ALA A 44 4.26 0.27 -6.27
N LEU A 45 4.45 0.33 -4.95
CA LEU A 45 5.23 -0.62 -4.16
C LEU A 45 4.71 -2.06 -4.27
N ALA A 46 3.40 -2.23 -4.47
CA ALA A 46 2.76 -3.54 -4.57
C ALA A 46 3.09 -4.32 -5.86
N GLY A 47 3.63 -3.68 -6.90
CA GLY A 47 3.95 -4.31 -8.18
C GLY A 47 5.43 -4.20 -8.56
N SER A 48 5.72 -4.28 -9.87
CA SER A 48 7.07 -4.00 -10.38
C SER A 48 7.33 -2.50 -10.30
N PHE A 49 7.92 -2.06 -9.20
CA PHE A 49 8.15 -0.67 -8.87
C PHE A 49 9.11 0.03 -9.85
N GLY A 50 8.82 1.29 -10.17
CA GLY A 50 9.70 2.11 -11.00
C GLY A 50 9.20 3.54 -11.16
N TYR A 51 9.95 4.35 -11.91
CA TYR A 51 9.61 5.74 -12.18
C TYR A 51 9.46 5.99 -13.68
N GLU A 52 8.33 6.57 -14.06
CA GLU A 52 8.03 7.02 -15.42
C GLU A 52 7.78 8.53 -15.39
N LEU A 53 8.85 9.28 -15.12
CA LEU A 53 8.83 10.73 -15.03
C LEU A 53 10.22 11.32 -15.29
N ASP A 54 10.28 12.62 -15.58
CA ASP A 54 11.55 13.32 -15.75
C ASP A 54 12.10 13.76 -14.38
N LEU A 55 13.11 13.05 -13.88
CA LEU A 55 13.75 13.34 -12.60
C LEU A 55 14.39 14.75 -12.52
N ARG A 56 14.67 15.39 -13.68
CA ARG A 56 15.22 16.74 -13.71
C ARG A 56 14.22 17.80 -13.26
N LEU A 57 12.92 17.49 -13.36
CA LEU A 57 11.83 18.38 -12.97
C LEU A 57 11.47 18.28 -11.48
N LEU A 58 12.04 17.31 -10.77
CA LEU A 58 11.83 17.15 -9.34
C LEU A 58 12.65 18.15 -8.54
N SER A 59 12.08 18.63 -7.42
CA SER A 59 12.82 19.40 -6.42
C SER A 59 13.88 18.53 -5.73
N ASP A 60 14.78 19.13 -4.97
CA ASP A 60 15.80 18.36 -4.24
C ASP A 60 15.16 17.54 -3.10
N GLU A 61 14.08 18.03 -2.49
CA GLU A 61 13.28 17.31 -1.52
C GLU A 61 12.58 16.10 -2.14
N GLU A 62 11.99 16.25 -3.34
CA GLU A 62 11.38 15.14 -4.07
C GLU A 62 12.42 14.10 -4.50
N LYS A 63 13.62 14.52 -4.91
CA LYS A 63 14.73 13.59 -5.21
C LYS A 63 15.21 12.84 -3.98
N ALA A 64 15.18 13.47 -2.80
CA ALA A 64 15.47 12.78 -1.54
C ALA A 64 14.39 11.74 -1.23
N GLN A 65 13.11 12.09 -1.40
CA GLN A 65 12.00 11.12 -1.25
C GLN A 65 12.14 9.92 -2.21
N VAL A 66 12.49 10.15 -3.47
CA VAL A 66 12.74 9.08 -4.45
C VAL A 66 13.79 8.10 -3.96
N LYS A 67 14.88 8.58 -3.35
CA LYS A 67 15.93 7.70 -2.80
C LYS A 67 15.42 6.82 -1.66
N GLU A 68 14.62 7.40 -0.75
CA GLU A 68 14.01 6.64 0.35
C GLU A 68 12.98 5.62 -0.16
N GLN A 69 12.16 5.98 -1.15
CA GLN A 69 11.19 5.09 -1.77
C GLN A 69 11.86 3.90 -2.48
N ILE A 70 12.98 4.13 -3.16
CA ILE A 70 13.78 3.05 -3.79
C ILE A 70 14.34 2.12 -2.70
N LYS A 71 14.85 2.69 -1.60
CA LYS A 71 15.32 1.88 -0.47
C LYS A 71 14.19 1.07 0.13
N GLU A 72 13.03 1.67 0.37
CA GLU A 72 11.85 1.00 0.89
C GLU A 72 11.40 -0.15 -0.02
N PHE A 73 11.40 0.06 -1.34
CA PHE A 73 11.11 -1.01 -2.30
C PHE A 73 12.08 -2.18 -2.15
N HIS A 74 13.37 -1.93 -1.98
CA HIS A 74 14.36 -3.00 -1.75
C HIS A 74 14.16 -3.68 -0.40
N ASP A 75 13.81 -2.95 0.64
CA ASP A 75 13.55 -3.49 1.99
C ASP A 75 12.31 -4.39 2.03
N TYR A 76 11.33 -4.17 1.14
CA TYR A 76 10.10 -4.96 1.03
C TYR A 76 10.06 -5.89 -0.18
N TYR A 77 11.11 -5.95 -1.00
CA TYR A 77 11.10 -6.67 -2.26
C TYR A 77 10.70 -8.15 -2.13
N ASP A 78 11.32 -8.88 -1.22
CA ASP A 78 11.01 -10.28 -0.94
C ASP A 78 9.57 -10.46 -0.45
N LEU A 79 9.07 -9.50 0.34
CA LEU A 79 7.71 -9.53 0.87
C LEU A 79 6.67 -9.31 -0.24
N THR A 80 6.86 -8.31 -1.09
CA THR A 80 5.92 -7.97 -2.17
C THR A 80 5.98 -8.93 -3.37
N HIS A 81 7.11 -9.62 -3.60
CA HIS A 81 7.31 -10.50 -4.75
C HIS A 81 7.18 -11.98 -4.40
N GLU A 82 7.54 -12.40 -3.19
CA GLU A 82 7.54 -13.78 -2.75
C GLU A 82 6.51 -14.08 -1.65
N GLY A 83 6.03 -13.06 -0.95
CA GLY A 83 5.04 -13.17 0.13
C GLY A 83 3.68 -13.65 -0.34
N ASP A 84 2.85 -14.06 0.61
CA ASP A 84 1.44 -14.38 0.38
C ASP A 84 0.65 -13.08 0.28
N TYR A 85 -0.05 -12.88 -0.84
CA TYR A 85 -0.86 -11.69 -1.08
C TYR A 85 -2.31 -11.90 -0.67
N TYR A 86 -2.86 -11.01 0.15
CA TYR A 86 -4.26 -11.01 0.58
C TYR A 86 -4.95 -9.72 0.17
N ARG A 87 -6.10 -9.83 -0.48
CA ARG A 87 -7.02 -8.71 -0.69
C ARG A 87 -7.85 -8.52 0.58
N LEU A 88 -7.83 -7.31 1.12
CA LEU A 88 -8.50 -6.97 2.39
C LEU A 88 -9.80 -6.19 2.18
N THR A 89 -10.09 -5.78 0.94
CA THR A 89 -11.35 -5.11 0.58
C THR A 89 -12.00 -5.79 -0.61
N GLU A 90 -13.30 -5.62 -0.74
CA GLU A 90 -14.03 -5.99 -1.95
C GLU A 90 -13.65 -5.04 -3.11
N ARG A 91 -13.78 -5.52 -4.33
CA ARG A 91 -13.39 -4.78 -5.55
C ARG A 91 -14.18 -3.47 -5.72
N ASP A 92 -15.44 -3.46 -5.31
CA ASP A 92 -16.37 -2.34 -5.44
C ASP A 92 -16.36 -1.38 -4.25
N ASN A 93 -15.46 -1.57 -3.29
CA ASN A 93 -15.32 -0.62 -2.18
C ASN A 93 -14.93 0.76 -2.71
N THR A 94 -15.77 1.76 -2.47
CA THR A 94 -15.60 3.13 -2.95
C THR A 94 -14.78 3.99 -2.00
N SER A 95 -14.69 3.62 -0.72
CA SER A 95 -14.06 4.44 0.32
C SER A 95 -12.55 4.24 0.40
N PHE A 96 -12.09 3.00 0.31
CA PHE A 96 -10.66 2.67 0.34
C PHE A 96 -10.38 1.33 -0.34
N THR A 97 -9.13 1.11 -0.70
CA THR A 97 -8.62 -0.20 -1.13
C THR A 97 -7.50 -0.61 -0.19
N ALA A 98 -7.52 -1.87 0.23
CA ALA A 98 -6.50 -2.41 1.11
C ALA A 98 -6.06 -3.81 0.68
N TRP A 99 -4.78 -4.07 0.85
CA TRP A 99 -4.16 -5.38 0.62
C TRP A 99 -3.03 -5.60 1.61
N GLU A 100 -2.57 -6.83 1.68
CA GLU A 100 -1.55 -7.27 2.61
C GLU A 100 -0.62 -8.27 1.94
N PHE A 101 0.66 -8.16 2.24
CA PHE A 101 1.67 -9.17 1.97
C PHE A 101 2.13 -9.77 3.28
N VAL A 102 2.20 -11.08 3.37
CA VAL A 102 2.71 -11.80 4.53
C VAL A 102 3.90 -12.64 4.10
N ALA A 103 5.03 -12.48 4.77
CA ALA A 103 6.24 -13.26 4.48
C ALA A 103 5.97 -14.77 4.61
N LYS A 104 6.64 -15.59 3.81
CA LYS A 104 6.48 -17.05 3.84
C LYS A 104 6.80 -17.65 5.20
N ASN A 105 7.77 -17.10 5.92
CA ASN A 105 8.14 -17.48 7.27
C ASN A 105 7.22 -16.89 8.37
N LYS A 106 6.21 -16.08 7.98
CA LYS A 106 5.27 -15.41 8.87
C LYS A 106 5.89 -14.42 9.88
N GLU A 107 7.14 -14.01 9.70
CA GLU A 107 7.81 -13.11 10.65
C GLU A 107 7.37 -11.64 10.51
N ARG A 108 6.95 -11.25 9.31
CA ARG A 108 6.49 -9.88 9.03
C ARG A 108 5.37 -9.83 7.99
N ALA A 109 4.61 -8.75 8.04
CA ALA A 109 3.60 -8.43 7.03
C ALA A 109 3.65 -6.94 6.69
N LEU A 110 3.25 -6.60 5.48
CA LEU A 110 3.03 -5.23 5.00
C LEU A 110 1.56 -5.07 4.67
N VAL A 111 0.89 -4.14 5.36
CA VAL A 111 -0.51 -3.78 5.09
C VAL A 111 -0.54 -2.41 4.45
N GLU A 112 -1.09 -2.33 3.26
CA GLU A 112 -1.26 -1.09 2.52
C GLU A 112 -2.74 -0.72 2.45
N VAL A 113 -3.03 0.56 2.72
CA VAL A 113 -4.40 1.09 2.68
C VAL A 113 -4.40 2.41 1.95
N VAL A 114 -5.10 2.45 0.82
CA VAL A 114 -5.25 3.65 0.01
C VAL A 114 -6.67 4.19 0.13
N LYS A 115 -6.79 5.36 0.73
CA LYS A 115 -8.06 6.07 0.82
C LYS A 115 -8.42 6.67 -0.53
N LYS A 116 -9.64 6.41 -1.01
CA LYS A 116 -10.12 6.90 -2.31
C LYS A 116 -10.83 8.24 -2.18
N ASP A 117 -11.56 8.44 -1.08
CA ASP A 117 -12.38 9.61 -0.83
C ASP A 117 -12.05 10.28 0.50
N ALA A 118 -12.15 11.61 0.52
CA ALA A 118 -12.08 12.43 1.71
C ALA A 118 -13.45 13.06 1.97
N TRP A 119 -14.19 12.53 2.93
CA TRP A 119 -15.46 13.08 3.38
C TRP A 119 -15.26 14.00 4.57
N GLY A 120 -16.09 15.04 4.69
CA GLY A 120 -16.19 15.78 5.93
C GLY A 120 -16.61 14.86 7.08
N ASN A 121 -15.92 14.91 8.22
CA ASN A 121 -16.16 14.07 9.38
C ASN A 121 -16.06 12.54 9.09
N PRO A 122 -14.89 12.05 8.63
CA PRO A 122 -14.73 10.66 8.20
C PRO A 122 -14.89 9.69 9.38
N LEU A 123 -15.52 8.56 9.14
CA LEU A 123 -15.51 7.43 10.07
C LEU A 123 -14.09 6.80 10.11
N PRO A 124 -13.70 6.20 11.25
CA PRO A 124 -12.49 5.40 11.32
C PRO A 124 -12.53 4.26 10.30
N VAL A 125 -11.46 4.06 9.54
CA VAL A 125 -11.32 2.92 8.65
C VAL A 125 -10.84 1.73 9.46
N HIS A 126 -11.57 0.63 9.40
CA HIS A 126 -11.18 -0.64 10.01
C HIS A 126 -10.82 -1.64 8.92
N VAL A 127 -9.63 -2.23 9.01
CA VAL A 127 -9.10 -3.19 8.04
C VAL A 127 -8.85 -4.52 8.73
N ALA A 128 -9.55 -5.55 8.28
CA ALA A 128 -9.30 -6.92 8.74
C ALA A 128 -7.96 -7.41 8.18
N ILE A 129 -7.13 -8.00 9.04
CA ILE A 129 -5.83 -8.58 8.69
C ILE A 129 -6.00 -10.08 8.44
N LYS A 130 -5.15 -10.66 7.62
CA LYS A 130 -5.19 -12.09 7.26
C LYS A 130 -3.81 -12.71 7.27
N GLY A 131 -3.74 -14.02 7.43
CA GLY A 131 -2.56 -14.82 7.15
C GLY A 131 -1.42 -14.74 8.15
N LEU A 132 -1.55 -13.98 9.24
CA LEU A 132 -0.56 -13.98 10.32
C LEU A 132 -0.60 -15.29 11.11
N GLU A 133 0.55 -15.71 11.65
CA GLU A 133 0.65 -16.91 12.50
C GLU A 133 0.01 -16.63 13.86
N ASP A 134 -1.00 -17.42 14.23
CA ASP A 134 -1.87 -17.17 15.39
C ASP A 134 -1.11 -17.00 16.72
N ASN A 135 -0.08 -17.80 16.94
CA ASN A 135 0.68 -17.83 18.19
C ASN A 135 1.87 -16.87 18.22
N SER A 136 2.21 -16.27 17.10
CA SER A 136 3.31 -15.31 17.01
C SER A 136 2.88 -13.92 17.43
N MET A 137 3.81 -13.14 17.99
CA MET A 137 3.56 -11.77 18.43
C MET A 137 4.05 -10.78 17.38
N TYR A 138 3.17 -9.89 16.95
CA TYR A 138 3.47 -8.83 15.99
C TYR A 138 3.30 -7.44 16.59
N VAL A 139 4.14 -6.51 16.18
CA VAL A 139 4.07 -5.10 16.55
C VAL A 139 3.63 -4.31 15.32
N CYS A 140 2.55 -3.56 15.44
CA CYS A 140 2.12 -2.63 14.40
C CYS A 140 3.01 -1.37 14.44
N SER A 141 3.74 -1.09 13.36
CA SER A 141 4.64 0.07 13.27
C SER A 141 3.90 1.41 13.37
N LEU A 142 2.63 1.46 12.92
CA LEU A 142 1.82 2.67 12.94
C LEU A 142 1.57 3.23 14.35
N ASN A 143 1.42 2.36 15.37
CA ASN A 143 1.00 2.76 16.72
C ASN A 143 1.74 2.05 17.86
N GLY A 144 2.70 1.18 17.55
CA GLY A 144 3.48 0.42 18.53
C GLY A 144 2.70 -0.68 19.27
N ILE A 145 1.45 -0.93 18.91
CA ILE A 145 0.62 -1.95 19.58
C ILE A 145 1.14 -3.34 19.25
N LYS A 146 1.38 -4.13 20.30
CA LYS A 146 1.81 -5.52 20.22
C LYS A 146 0.66 -6.47 20.54
N ARG A 147 0.37 -7.41 19.64
CA ARG A 147 -0.69 -8.43 19.80
C ARG A 147 -0.27 -9.74 19.12
N SER A 148 -0.93 -10.85 19.49
CA SER A 148 -0.78 -12.12 18.78
C SER A 148 -1.35 -12.02 17.36
N GLY A 149 -0.85 -12.84 16.44
CA GLY A 149 -1.40 -12.95 15.08
C GLY A 149 -2.88 -13.30 15.11
N LYS A 150 -3.30 -14.21 16.01
CA LYS A 150 -4.73 -14.51 16.22
C LYS A 150 -5.54 -13.24 16.51
N THR A 151 -5.05 -12.38 17.40
CA THR A 151 -5.76 -11.14 17.73
C THR A 151 -5.81 -10.20 16.53
N TRP A 152 -4.69 -10.04 15.79
CA TRP A 152 -4.66 -9.21 14.58
C TRP A 152 -5.59 -9.74 13.48
N ASN A 153 -5.59 -11.07 13.23
CA ASN A 153 -6.43 -11.69 12.22
C ASN A 153 -7.95 -11.51 12.52
N HIS A 154 -8.34 -11.42 13.80
CA HIS A 154 -9.74 -11.24 14.19
C HIS A 154 -10.13 -9.79 14.43
N ALA A 155 -9.28 -9.02 15.10
CA ALA A 155 -9.59 -7.65 15.47
C ALA A 155 -9.18 -6.61 14.41
N GLY A 156 -8.27 -6.96 13.48
CA GLY A 156 -7.77 -6.05 12.46
C GLY A 156 -7.07 -4.80 12.99
N ILE A 157 -6.87 -3.83 12.11
CA ILE A 157 -6.27 -2.52 12.39
C ILE A 157 -7.32 -1.43 12.20
N THR A 158 -7.45 -0.55 13.20
CA THR A 158 -8.20 0.70 13.04
C THR A 158 -7.22 1.81 12.70
N LEU A 159 -7.42 2.43 11.54
CA LEU A 159 -6.58 3.53 11.09
C LEU A 159 -7.03 4.85 11.73
N PRO A 160 -6.12 5.81 11.93
CA PRO A 160 -6.48 7.14 12.38
C PRO A 160 -7.42 7.81 11.36
N LYS A 161 -8.29 8.70 11.87
CA LYS A 161 -9.25 9.44 11.02
C LYS A 161 -8.56 10.22 9.90
N PHE A 162 -7.40 10.76 10.18
CA PHE A 162 -6.57 11.52 9.25
C PHE A 162 -5.25 10.76 9.09
N LEU A 163 -5.06 10.13 7.94
CA LEU A 163 -3.73 9.75 7.50
C LEU A 163 -3.15 11.02 6.89
N SER A 164 -2.07 11.53 7.48
CA SER A 164 -1.28 12.58 6.84
C SER A 164 -0.80 12.05 5.49
N ALA A 165 -1.06 12.80 4.44
CA ALA A 165 -0.45 12.57 3.13
C ALA A 165 1.07 12.83 3.24
#